data_c298366b442ee91243e056fdda53752a
#
_entry.id   c298366b442ee91243e056fdda53752a
#
_cell.length_a   1.000
_cell.length_b   1.000
_cell.length_c   1.000
_cell.angle_alpha   90.00
_cell.angle_beta   90.00
_cell.angle_gamma   90.00
#
_symmetry.space_group_name_H-M   'P 1'
#
loop_
_entity.id
_entity.type
_entity.pdbx_description
1 polymer ?
#
loop_
_entity_poly.entity_id
_entity_poly.type
_entity_poly.pdbx_seq_one_letter_code
_entity_poly.pdbx_strand_id
1 'polypeptide(L)'
;MLATSPEDRAIMWREALAHRGEDRLAHLRFIASDLLAALRSPFDLYTGYEHDFVETVVMLADHDLFLDNDMLSAYQALGADDEEAPGRLLALVVSRLGDLAGSGTAAPGRAGELAELWSDVLSSKEEDDMLTVSQVAARYRVTPQAVYKWIHAGKVDAEETPGGSYRIAASQFRTNRELQERRRKLRRRLAQRTGAHEELSDEELVAAIRESRHD
;
A
#
# COMPACT_ATOMS: atom_id res chain seq x y z
N MET A 1 -1.34 13.88 14.41
CA MET A 1 -1.65 12.78 15.35
C MET A 1 -2.59 11.87 14.59
N LEU A 2 -2.22 10.63 14.38
CA LEU A 2 -3.05 9.69 13.62
C LEU A 2 -4.24 9.26 14.49
N ALA A 3 -5.39 9.01 13.88
CA ALA A 3 -6.51 8.41 14.57
C ALA A 3 -6.11 6.96 14.93
N THR A 4 -5.99 6.70 16.22
CA THR A 4 -5.45 5.42 16.72
C THR A 4 -6.53 4.45 17.16
N SER A 5 -7.76 4.95 17.40
CA SER A 5 -8.87 4.13 17.84
C SER A 5 -9.99 4.02 16.78
N PRO A 6 -10.75 2.91 16.77
CA PRO A 6 -11.95 2.80 15.93
C PRO A 6 -12.99 3.89 16.19
N GLU A 7 -13.08 4.37 17.45
CA GLU A 7 -13.98 5.45 17.84
C GLU A 7 -13.57 6.79 17.22
N ASP A 8 -12.28 7.13 17.25
CA ASP A 8 -11.75 8.35 16.63
C ASP A 8 -12.02 8.35 15.12
N ARG A 9 -11.82 7.21 14.47
CA ARG A 9 -12.13 7.02 13.05
C ARG A 9 -13.61 7.22 12.74
N ALA A 10 -14.50 6.69 13.59
CA ALA A 10 -15.94 6.89 13.45
C ALA A 10 -16.36 8.35 13.63
N ILE A 11 -15.69 9.10 14.50
CA ILE A 11 -15.90 10.53 14.68
C ILE A 11 -15.51 11.29 13.41
N MET A 12 -14.29 11.09 12.93
CA MET A 12 -13.79 11.75 11.72
C MET A 12 -14.67 11.46 10.49
N TRP A 13 -15.18 10.23 10.40
CA TRP A 13 -16.10 9.84 9.34
C TRP A 13 -17.43 10.61 9.40
N ARG A 14 -18.02 10.71 10.59
CA ARG A 14 -19.25 11.47 10.80
C ARG A 14 -19.09 12.95 10.49
N GLU A 15 -17.96 13.55 10.87
CA GLU A 15 -17.63 14.93 10.53
C GLU A 15 -17.53 15.12 9.01
N ALA A 16 -16.86 14.19 8.29
CA ALA A 16 -16.80 14.25 6.83
C ALA A 16 -18.19 14.14 6.15
N LEU A 17 -19.13 13.40 6.76
CA LEU A 17 -20.51 13.30 6.30
C LEU A 17 -21.33 14.55 6.62
N ALA A 18 -21.11 15.16 7.80
CA ALA A 18 -21.88 16.30 8.30
C ALA A 18 -21.52 17.63 7.60
N HIS A 19 -20.27 17.77 7.17
CA HIS A 19 -19.76 19.01 6.58
C HIS A 19 -19.87 19.07 5.06
N ARG A 20 -19.65 20.25 4.48
CA ARG A 20 -19.61 20.52 3.04
C ARG A 20 -18.44 21.46 2.72
N GLY A 21 -18.07 21.53 1.43
CA GLY A 21 -17.02 22.45 0.98
C GLY A 21 -15.65 22.18 1.60
N GLU A 22 -14.97 23.25 2.03
CA GLU A 22 -13.61 23.18 2.56
C GLU A 22 -13.48 22.36 3.85
N ASP A 23 -14.49 22.44 4.73
CA ASP A 23 -14.49 21.69 5.98
C ASP A 23 -14.57 20.18 5.71
N ARG A 24 -15.43 19.75 4.78
CA ARG A 24 -15.47 18.34 4.31
C ARG A 24 -14.14 17.90 3.74
N LEU A 25 -13.54 18.74 2.90
CA LEU A 25 -12.25 18.44 2.29
C LEU A 25 -11.14 18.28 3.33
N ALA A 26 -11.14 19.08 4.39
CA ALA A 26 -10.18 18.96 5.49
C ALA A 26 -10.32 17.59 6.20
N HIS A 27 -11.56 17.16 6.49
CA HIS A 27 -11.81 15.84 7.10
C HIS A 27 -11.44 14.68 6.17
N LEU A 28 -11.73 14.78 4.87
CA LEU A 28 -11.33 13.76 3.88
C LEU A 28 -9.81 13.65 3.76
N ARG A 29 -9.08 14.76 3.80
CA ARG A 29 -7.61 14.77 3.81
C ARG A 29 -7.06 14.11 5.07
N PHE A 30 -7.67 14.36 6.22
CA PHE A 30 -7.27 13.71 7.45
C PHE A 30 -7.50 12.18 7.37
N ILE A 31 -8.68 11.73 6.92
CA ILE A 31 -8.99 10.32 6.72
C ILE A 31 -7.98 9.69 5.74
N ALA A 32 -7.70 10.35 4.63
CA ALA A 32 -6.73 9.87 3.64
C ALA A 32 -5.33 9.70 4.25
N SER A 33 -4.89 10.65 5.08
CA SER A 33 -3.58 10.58 5.73
C SER A 33 -3.50 9.45 6.76
N ASP A 34 -4.56 9.22 7.55
CA ASP A 34 -4.62 8.13 8.51
C ASP A 34 -4.66 6.76 7.82
N LEU A 35 -5.44 6.63 6.75
CA LEU A 35 -5.47 5.45 5.91
C LEU A 35 -4.10 5.14 5.30
N LEU A 36 -3.47 6.14 4.70
CA LEU A 36 -2.16 5.99 4.08
C LEU A 36 -1.09 5.58 5.10
N ALA A 37 -1.16 6.11 6.32
CA ALA A 37 -0.25 5.72 7.39
C ALA A 37 -0.41 4.24 7.75
N ALA A 38 -1.63 3.72 7.80
CA ALA A 38 -1.90 2.30 8.04
C ALA A 38 -1.46 1.41 6.86
N LEU A 39 -1.46 1.94 5.63
CA LEU A 39 -1.04 1.20 4.43
C LEU A 39 0.48 1.25 4.20
N ARG A 40 1.22 2.18 4.84
CA ARG A 40 2.66 2.37 4.59
C ARG A 40 3.47 1.12 4.87
N SER A 41 3.33 0.53 6.05
CA SER A 41 4.11 -0.64 6.45
C SER A 41 3.76 -1.90 5.64
N PRO A 42 2.47 -2.29 5.51
CA PRO A 42 2.11 -3.50 4.79
C PRO A 42 2.45 -3.48 3.29
N PHE A 43 2.48 -2.28 2.67
CA PHE A 43 2.68 -2.12 1.22
C PHE A 43 3.97 -1.40 0.83
N ASP A 44 4.87 -1.12 1.80
CA ASP A 44 6.12 -0.37 1.57
C ASP A 44 5.89 0.95 0.81
N LEU A 45 4.84 1.70 1.22
CA LEU A 45 4.49 2.96 0.59
C LEU A 45 5.41 4.09 1.09
N TYR A 46 5.95 4.86 0.16
CA TYR A 46 6.75 6.05 0.46
C TYR A 46 5.93 7.35 0.29
N THR A 47 6.50 8.48 0.71
CA THR A 47 5.81 9.79 0.76
C THR A 47 5.23 10.25 -0.58
N GLY A 48 5.73 9.76 -1.73
CA GLY A 48 5.22 10.13 -3.06
C GLY A 48 3.78 9.71 -3.36
N TYR A 49 3.18 8.85 -2.54
CA TYR A 49 1.78 8.42 -2.74
C TYR A 49 0.73 9.30 -2.07
N GLU A 50 1.14 10.29 -1.26
CA GLU A 50 0.21 11.10 -0.47
C GLU A 50 -0.79 11.86 -1.33
N HIS A 51 -0.30 12.50 -2.40
CA HIS A 51 -1.15 13.25 -3.31
C HIS A 51 -2.17 12.35 -4.01
N ASP A 52 -1.72 11.25 -4.60
CA ASP A 52 -2.58 10.30 -5.31
C ASP A 52 -3.62 9.66 -4.37
N PHE A 53 -3.25 9.39 -3.11
CA PHE A 53 -4.18 8.81 -2.16
C PHE A 53 -5.24 9.81 -1.68
N VAL A 54 -4.84 11.04 -1.39
CA VAL A 54 -5.79 12.13 -1.07
C VAL A 54 -6.74 12.36 -2.25
N GLU A 55 -6.23 12.43 -3.47
CA GLU A 55 -7.05 12.57 -4.67
C GLU A 55 -8.04 11.41 -4.83
N THR A 56 -7.59 10.17 -4.57
CA THR A 56 -8.43 8.97 -4.58
C THR A 56 -9.60 9.10 -3.61
N VAL A 57 -9.31 9.44 -2.35
CA VAL A 57 -10.34 9.56 -1.30
C VAL A 57 -11.34 10.66 -1.64
N VAL A 58 -10.87 11.84 -2.08
CA VAL A 58 -11.72 12.96 -2.47
C VAL A 58 -12.58 12.59 -3.67
N MET A 59 -11.98 12.01 -4.71
CA MET A 59 -12.71 11.60 -5.93
C MET A 59 -13.82 10.60 -5.62
N LEU A 60 -13.54 9.56 -4.84
CA LEU A 60 -14.55 8.58 -4.45
C LEU A 60 -15.64 9.20 -3.57
N ALA A 61 -15.28 10.13 -2.67
CA ALA A 61 -16.25 10.82 -1.82
C ALA A 61 -17.17 11.77 -2.61
N ASP A 62 -16.67 12.41 -3.65
CA ASP A 62 -17.46 13.31 -4.52
C ASP A 62 -18.47 12.56 -5.39
N HIS A 63 -18.25 11.25 -5.58
CA HIS A 63 -19.16 10.36 -6.30
C HIS A 63 -19.96 9.42 -5.39
N ASP A 64 -20.01 9.69 -4.08
CA ASP A 64 -20.71 8.91 -3.05
C ASP A 64 -20.25 7.43 -2.97
N LEU A 65 -19.01 7.16 -3.39
CA LEU A 65 -18.40 5.82 -3.39
C LEU A 65 -17.40 5.60 -2.25
N PHE A 66 -17.22 6.57 -1.36
CA PHE A 66 -16.28 6.49 -0.25
C PHE A 66 -16.96 6.49 1.11
N LEU A 67 -17.89 7.41 1.35
CA LEU A 67 -18.50 7.62 2.67
C LEU A 67 -19.70 6.67 2.93
N ASP A 68 -19.52 5.37 2.71
CA ASP A 68 -20.51 4.33 2.97
C ASP A 68 -20.12 3.43 4.17
N ASN A 69 -20.99 2.50 4.54
CA ASN A 69 -20.79 1.60 5.68
C ASN A 69 -19.68 0.58 5.45
N ASP A 70 -19.44 0.13 4.23
CA ASP A 70 -18.41 -0.85 3.91
C ASP A 70 -17.03 -0.25 4.08
N MET A 71 -16.85 0.97 3.56
CA MET A 71 -15.60 1.73 3.74
C MET A 71 -15.38 2.13 5.19
N LEU A 72 -16.42 2.53 5.94
CA LEU A 72 -16.31 2.81 7.37
C LEU A 72 -15.86 1.57 8.13
N SER A 73 -16.47 0.41 7.86
CA SER A 73 -16.11 -0.85 8.50
C SER A 73 -14.67 -1.24 8.22
N ALA A 74 -14.23 -1.11 6.96
CA ALA A 74 -12.84 -1.37 6.57
C ALA A 74 -11.86 -0.38 7.23
N TYR A 75 -12.24 0.89 7.35
CA TYR A 75 -11.44 1.92 8.02
C TYR A 75 -11.30 1.66 9.54
N GLN A 76 -12.38 1.26 10.19
CA GLN A 76 -12.34 0.93 11.62
C GLN A 76 -11.49 -0.32 11.90
N ALA A 77 -11.53 -1.32 10.99
CA ALA A 77 -10.77 -2.55 11.13
C ALA A 77 -9.24 -2.34 11.14
N LEU A 78 -8.73 -1.23 10.59
CA LEU A 78 -7.29 -0.91 10.63
C LEU A 78 -6.73 -0.71 12.05
N GLY A 79 -7.58 -0.54 13.05
CA GLY A 79 -7.17 -0.39 14.45
C GLY A 79 -7.24 -1.69 15.27
N ALA A 80 -7.71 -2.77 14.67
CA ALA A 80 -7.74 -4.10 15.27
C ALA A 80 -6.43 -4.86 14.96
N ASP A 81 -6.15 -5.93 15.72
CA ASP A 81 -5.05 -6.86 15.44
C ASP A 81 -5.39 -7.74 14.21
N ASP A 82 -5.65 -7.10 13.08
CA ASP A 82 -6.06 -7.72 11.83
C ASP A 82 -5.08 -7.35 10.72
N GLU A 83 -4.11 -8.22 10.51
CA GLU A 83 -3.05 -8.03 9.51
C GLU A 83 -3.55 -7.97 8.06
N GLU A 84 -4.77 -8.48 7.79
CA GLU A 84 -5.37 -8.44 6.46
C GLU A 84 -6.21 -7.18 6.22
N ALA A 85 -6.57 -6.43 7.26
CA ALA A 85 -7.42 -5.25 7.15
C ALA A 85 -6.89 -4.21 6.14
N PRO A 86 -5.58 -3.90 6.09
CA PRO A 86 -5.03 -2.98 5.09
C PRO A 86 -5.22 -3.48 3.65
N GLY A 87 -5.07 -4.79 3.42
CA GLY A 87 -5.27 -5.40 2.11
C GLY A 87 -6.73 -5.32 1.65
N ARG A 88 -7.66 -5.67 2.55
CA ARG A 88 -9.11 -5.58 2.26
C ARG A 88 -9.54 -4.16 1.97
N LEU A 89 -9.07 -3.18 2.73
CA LEU A 89 -9.37 -1.77 2.48
C LEU A 89 -8.87 -1.32 1.11
N LEU A 90 -7.61 -1.64 0.77
CA LEU A 90 -7.05 -1.25 -0.52
C LEU A 90 -7.76 -1.93 -1.69
N ALA A 91 -8.14 -3.20 -1.54
CA ALA A 91 -8.94 -3.92 -2.53
C ALA A 91 -10.32 -3.25 -2.76
N LEU A 92 -10.96 -2.78 -1.68
CA LEU A 92 -12.23 -2.05 -1.77
C LEU A 92 -12.05 -0.71 -2.49
N VAL A 93 -10.97 0.04 -2.20
CA VAL A 93 -10.62 1.28 -2.91
C VAL A 93 -10.44 1.02 -4.41
N VAL A 94 -9.69 -0.01 -4.78
CA VAL A 94 -9.44 -0.40 -6.18
C VAL A 94 -10.76 -0.75 -6.87
N SER A 95 -11.63 -1.54 -6.23
CA SER A 95 -12.95 -1.91 -6.77
C SER A 95 -13.81 -0.67 -7.05
N ARG A 96 -13.89 0.27 -6.08
CA ARG A 96 -14.69 1.50 -6.24
C ARG A 96 -14.17 2.43 -7.34
N LEU A 97 -12.85 2.52 -7.48
CA LEU A 97 -12.23 3.26 -8.60
C LEU A 97 -12.54 2.60 -9.95
N GLY A 98 -12.56 1.27 -10.01
CA GLY A 98 -12.96 0.52 -11.20
C GLY A 98 -14.41 0.79 -11.59
N ASP A 99 -15.33 0.77 -10.62
CA ASP A 99 -16.73 1.11 -10.81
C ASP A 99 -16.91 2.54 -11.33
N LEU A 100 -16.16 3.50 -10.76
CA LEU A 100 -16.17 4.89 -11.20
C LEU A 100 -15.63 5.05 -12.61
N ALA A 101 -14.54 4.38 -12.95
CA ALA A 101 -13.96 4.40 -14.30
C ALA A 101 -14.93 3.83 -15.35
N GLY A 102 -15.71 2.80 -14.98
CA GLY A 102 -16.71 2.16 -15.84
C GLY A 102 -18.04 2.93 -15.99
N SER A 103 -18.32 3.87 -15.09
CA SER A 103 -19.62 4.58 -15.02
C SER A 103 -19.84 5.66 -16.08
N GLY A 104 -18.82 6.00 -16.88
CA GLY A 104 -18.90 7.06 -17.90
C GLY A 104 -19.01 8.48 -17.33
N THR A 105 -18.68 8.69 -16.07
CA THR A 105 -18.69 9.99 -15.39
C THR A 105 -17.52 10.90 -15.86
N ALA A 106 -17.49 12.16 -15.41
CA ALA A 106 -16.61 13.22 -15.93
C ALA A 106 -15.08 12.98 -15.81
N ALA A 107 -14.63 11.94 -15.10
CA ALA A 107 -13.20 11.65 -14.91
C ALA A 107 -12.82 10.15 -15.10
N PRO A 108 -13.35 9.44 -16.13
CA PRO A 108 -13.10 8.01 -16.25
C PRO A 108 -11.62 7.67 -16.42
N GLY A 109 -10.85 8.51 -17.13
CA GLY A 109 -9.41 8.30 -17.35
C GLY A 109 -8.61 8.35 -16.04
N ARG A 110 -8.87 9.36 -15.20
CA ARG A 110 -8.13 9.53 -13.94
C ARG A 110 -8.50 8.46 -12.90
N ALA A 111 -9.78 8.09 -12.81
CA ALA A 111 -10.21 6.99 -11.95
C ALA A 111 -9.55 5.66 -12.37
N GLY A 112 -9.46 5.38 -13.68
CA GLY A 112 -8.78 4.20 -14.21
C GLY A 112 -7.29 4.20 -13.88
N GLU A 113 -6.60 5.33 -14.04
CA GLU A 113 -5.18 5.47 -13.68
C GLU A 113 -4.93 5.19 -12.19
N LEU A 114 -5.78 5.75 -11.31
CA LEU A 114 -5.68 5.53 -9.87
C LEU A 114 -6.01 4.06 -9.52
N ALA A 115 -6.99 3.44 -10.19
CA ALA A 115 -7.31 2.03 -10.02
C ALA A 115 -6.11 1.14 -10.39
N GLU A 116 -5.45 1.40 -11.52
CA GLU A 116 -4.24 0.68 -11.92
C GLU A 116 -3.10 0.88 -10.91
N LEU A 117 -2.88 2.12 -10.44
CA LEU A 117 -1.85 2.41 -9.45
C LEU A 117 -2.05 1.59 -8.17
N TRP A 118 -3.24 1.63 -7.60
CA TRP A 118 -3.53 0.95 -6.34
C TRP A 118 -3.65 -0.57 -6.51
N SER A 119 -4.06 -1.05 -7.68
CA SER A 119 -4.01 -2.47 -8.03
C SER A 119 -2.56 -2.98 -8.09
N ASP A 120 -1.65 -2.22 -8.69
CA ASP A 120 -0.22 -2.55 -8.71
C ASP A 120 0.37 -2.60 -7.28
N VAL A 121 -0.06 -1.69 -6.39
CA VAL A 121 0.32 -1.69 -4.97
C VAL A 121 -0.22 -2.92 -4.26
N LEU A 122 -1.49 -3.24 -4.44
CA LEU A 122 -2.14 -4.41 -3.84
C LEU A 122 -1.46 -5.71 -4.28
N SER A 123 -1.28 -5.89 -5.59
CA SER A 123 -0.62 -7.06 -6.18
C SER A 123 0.83 -7.19 -5.71
N SER A 124 1.46 -6.09 -5.33
CA SER A 124 2.83 -6.11 -4.82
C SER A 124 2.97 -6.82 -3.47
N LYS A 125 1.90 -6.89 -2.68
CA LYS A 125 1.86 -7.67 -1.43
C LYS A 125 1.60 -9.15 -1.72
N GLU A 126 0.74 -9.44 -2.71
CA GLU A 126 0.45 -10.83 -3.12
C GLU A 126 1.65 -11.52 -3.77
N GLU A 127 2.56 -10.74 -4.39
CA GLU A 127 3.83 -11.24 -4.90
C GLU A 127 4.87 -11.57 -3.81
N ASP A 128 4.58 -11.43 -2.55
CA ASP A 128 5.29 -12.09 -1.47
C ASP A 128 4.95 -13.60 -1.49
N ASP A 129 5.15 -14.19 -2.67
CA ASP A 129 5.04 -15.62 -2.87
C ASP A 129 5.89 -16.32 -1.81
N MET A 130 5.21 -17.12 -1.00
CA MET A 130 5.86 -17.97 -0.02
C MET A 130 6.60 -19.07 -0.74
N LEU A 131 7.92 -18.91 -0.84
CA LEU A 131 8.80 -19.86 -1.50
C LEU A 131 9.03 -21.09 -0.63
N THR A 132 9.08 -22.24 -1.25
CA THR A 132 9.56 -23.46 -0.60
C THR A 132 11.08 -23.45 -0.48
N VAL A 133 11.63 -24.22 0.45
CA VAL A 133 13.09 -24.41 0.57
C VAL A 133 13.74 -24.79 -0.76
N SER A 134 13.08 -25.64 -1.55
CA SER A 134 13.57 -26.07 -2.87
C SER A 134 13.58 -24.93 -3.89
N GLN A 135 12.57 -24.07 -3.89
CA GLN A 135 12.52 -22.91 -4.77
C GLN A 135 13.61 -21.88 -4.42
N VAL A 136 13.83 -21.63 -3.12
CA VAL A 136 14.93 -20.78 -2.66
C VAL A 136 16.28 -21.38 -3.05
N ALA A 137 16.48 -22.67 -2.84
CA ALA A 137 17.70 -23.37 -3.19
C ALA A 137 18.01 -23.25 -4.71
N ALA A 138 17.00 -23.46 -5.56
CA ALA A 138 17.14 -23.32 -7.01
C ALA A 138 17.47 -21.87 -7.41
N ARG A 139 16.78 -20.88 -6.83
CA ARG A 139 16.97 -19.44 -7.14
C ARG A 139 18.37 -18.95 -6.80
N TYR A 140 18.95 -19.43 -5.68
CA TYR A 140 20.29 -19.03 -5.22
C TYR A 140 21.39 -20.00 -5.64
N ARG A 141 21.05 -21.07 -6.37
CA ARG A 141 22.00 -22.11 -6.80
C ARG A 141 22.76 -22.74 -5.61
N VAL A 142 22.03 -22.98 -4.52
CA VAL A 142 22.54 -23.65 -3.32
C VAL A 142 21.79 -24.96 -3.08
N THR A 143 22.27 -25.76 -2.13
CA THR A 143 21.55 -26.98 -1.75
C THR A 143 20.39 -26.65 -0.79
N PRO A 144 19.30 -27.44 -0.78
CA PRO A 144 18.23 -27.29 0.22
C PRO A 144 18.74 -27.29 1.67
N GLN A 145 19.77 -28.10 1.94
CA GLN A 145 20.41 -28.15 3.26
C GLN A 145 21.06 -26.82 3.66
N ALA A 146 21.60 -26.07 2.71
CA ALA A 146 22.13 -24.73 2.99
C ALA A 146 21.01 -23.77 3.41
N VAL A 147 19.84 -23.85 2.77
CA VAL A 147 18.67 -23.03 3.13
C VAL A 147 18.16 -23.40 4.53
N TYR A 148 18.06 -24.67 4.87
CA TYR A 148 17.73 -25.11 6.23
C TYR A 148 18.72 -24.54 7.28
N LYS A 149 20.03 -24.54 6.98
CA LYS A 149 21.02 -23.90 7.86
C LYS A 149 20.79 -22.41 8.03
N TRP A 150 20.33 -21.71 7.00
CA TRP A 150 19.99 -20.28 7.11
C TRP A 150 18.79 -20.03 8.01
N ILE A 151 17.76 -20.86 7.89
CA ILE A 151 16.56 -20.83 8.76
C ILE A 151 16.95 -21.05 10.22
N HIS A 152 17.65 -22.17 10.50
CA HIS A 152 18.06 -22.51 11.86
C HIS A 152 19.06 -21.53 12.48
N ALA A 153 19.82 -20.81 11.64
CA ALA A 153 20.74 -19.76 12.08
C ALA A 153 20.04 -18.39 12.25
N GLY A 154 18.71 -18.28 12.02
CA GLY A 154 17.95 -17.04 12.08
C GLY A 154 18.36 -16.01 11.02
N LYS A 155 18.97 -16.45 9.92
CA LYS A 155 19.36 -15.58 8.79
C LYS A 155 18.22 -15.36 7.81
N VAL A 156 17.23 -16.23 7.84
CA VAL A 156 16.03 -16.23 7.01
C VAL A 156 14.88 -16.61 7.90
N ASP A 157 13.85 -15.77 7.94
CA ASP A 157 12.61 -16.05 8.63
C ASP A 157 11.76 -17.01 7.79
N ALA A 158 11.26 -18.06 8.41
CA ALA A 158 10.47 -19.07 7.73
C ALA A 158 9.31 -19.52 8.61
N GLU A 159 8.15 -19.69 8.00
CA GLU A 159 6.97 -20.26 8.63
C GLU A 159 6.97 -21.78 8.45
N GLU A 160 6.84 -22.51 9.55
CA GLU A 160 6.70 -23.96 9.51
C GLU A 160 5.23 -24.33 9.22
N THR A 161 5.01 -25.08 8.15
CA THR A 161 3.67 -25.58 7.84
C THR A 161 3.33 -26.79 8.74
N PRO A 162 2.03 -27.08 8.95
CA PRO A 162 1.60 -28.25 9.73
C PRO A 162 2.18 -29.58 9.25
N GLY A 163 2.69 -29.65 8.02
CA GLY A 163 3.38 -30.82 7.45
C GLY A 163 4.91 -30.82 7.64
N GLY A 164 5.47 -29.93 8.48
CA GLY A 164 6.90 -29.85 8.77
C GLY A 164 7.75 -29.28 7.62
N SER A 165 7.12 -28.62 6.64
CA SER A 165 7.81 -27.91 5.56
C SER A 165 7.92 -26.44 5.88
N TYR A 166 8.99 -25.78 5.43
CA TYR A 166 9.16 -24.34 5.61
C TYR A 166 8.64 -23.56 4.40
N ARG A 167 8.01 -22.40 4.70
CA ARG A 167 7.64 -21.37 3.74
C ARG A 167 8.41 -20.10 4.07
N ILE A 168 8.95 -19.46 3.06
CA ILE A 168 9.87 -18.33 3.19
C ILE A 168 9.37 -17.21 2.29
N ALA A 169 9.12 -16.04 2.86
CA ALA A 169 8.67 -14.90 2.07
C ALA A 169 9.70 -14.51 1.01
N ALA A 170 9.27 -14.40 -0.25
CA ALA A 170 10.14 -14.03 -1.37
C ALA A 170 10.76 -12.63 -1.19
N SER A 171 10.10 -11.74 -0.44
CA SER A 171 10.59 -10.40 -0.09
C SER A 171 11.94 -10.41 0.60
N GLN A 172 12.23 -11.42 1.44
CA GLN A 172 13.52 -11.55 2.12
C GLN A 172 14.70 -11.73 1.16
N PHE A 173 14.42 -12.15 -0.08
CA PHE A 173 15.41 -12.44 -1.09
C PHE A 173 15.44 -11.42 -2.23
N ARG A 174 14.73 -10.31 -2.09
CA ARG A 174 14.82 -9.22 -3.08
C ARG A 174 16.21 -8.60 -2.99
N THR A 175 16.96 -8.70 -4.07
CA THR A 175 18.26 -8.04 -4.16
C THR A 175 18.06 -6.55 -4.18
N ASN A 176 19.02 -5.77 -3.63
CA ASN A 176 19.03 -4.30 -3.74
C ASN A 176 18.81 -3.83 -5.19
N ARG A 177 19.23 -4.60 -6.17
CA ARG A 177 19.06 -4.32 -7.58
C ARG A 177 17.59 -4.43 -8.00
N GLU A 178 16.90 -5.51 -7.63
CA GLU A 178 15.48 -5.69 -7.95
C GLU A 178 14.60 -4.63 -7.29
N LEU A 179 14.91 -4.28 -6.03
CA LEU A 179 14.27 -3.17 -5.33
C LEU A 179 14.53 -1.83 -6.03
N GLN A 180 15.75 -1.58 -6.48
CA GLN A 180 16.07 -0.36 -7.23
C GLN A 180 15.41 -0.32 -8.61
N GLU A 181 15.35 -1.43 -9.33
CA GLU A 181 14.67 -1.53 -10.62
C GLU A 181 13.16 -1.28 -10.47
N ARG A 182 12.54 -1.84 -9.43
CA ARG A 182 11.14 -1.60 -9.11
C ARG A 182 10.88 -0.13 -8.74
N ARG A 183 11.69 0.45 -7.86
CA ARG A 183 11.65 1.88 -7.50
C ARG A 183 11.82 2.77 -8.74
N ARG A 184 12.74 2.42 -9.64
CA ARG A 184 12.96 3.15 -10.90
C ARG A 184 11.77 3.07 -11.86
N LYS A 185 11.14 1.88 -11.98
CA LYS A 185 9.93 1.68 -12.80
C LYS A 185 8.76 2.50 -12.25
N LEU A 186 8.58 2.50 -10.94
CA LEU A 186 7.55 3.27 -10.25
C LEU A 186 7.75 4.78 -10.43
N ARG A 187 9.00 5.27 -10.24
CA ARG A 187 9.35 6.69 -10.47
C ARG A 187 9.05 7.14 -11.90
N ARG A 188 9.40 6.32 -12.90
CA ARG A 188 9.09 6.63 -14.30
C ARG A 188 7.60 6.77 -14.56
N ARG A 189 6.79 5.88 -13.98
CA ARG A 189 5.32 5.97 -14.08
C ARG A 189 4.79 7.24 -13.41
N LEU A 190 5.26 7.58 -12.21
CA LEU A 190 4.88 8.81 -11.50
C LEU A 190 5.31 10.06 -12.28
N ALA A 191 6.55 10.13 -12.75
CA ALA A 191 7.05 11.26 -13.54
C ALA A 191 6.27 11.47 -14.85
N GLN A 192 5.88 10.40 -15.52
CA GLN A 192 5.02 10.46 -16.72
C GLN A 192 3.62 11.01 -16.40
N ARG A 193 3.10 10.76 -15.18
CA ARG A 193 1.76 11.19 -14.76
C ARG A 193 1.73 12.63 -14.25
N THR A 194 2.75 13.06 -13.53
CA THR A 194 2.81 14.41 -12.91
C THR A 194 3.34 15.47 -13.87
N GLY A 195 3.84 15.11 -15.06
CA GLY A 195 4.50 16.03 -15.97
C GLY A 195 5.79 16.63 -15.39
N ALA A 196 6.24 16.17 -14.24
CA ALA A 196 7.46 16.60 -13.60
C ALA A 196 8.67 15.97 -14.31
N HIS A 197 9.31 16.76 -15.16
CA HIS A 197 10.57 16.39 -15.81
C HIS A 197 11.80 16.51 -14.90
N GLU A 198 11.61 16.74 -13.60
CA GLU A 198 12.70 16.76 -12.64
C GLU A 198 12.99 15.35 -12.16
N GLU A 199 14.04 14.75 -12.69
CA GLU A 199 14.63 13.53 -12.15
C GLU A 199 15.21 13.88 -10.76
N LEU A 200 14.47 13.54 -9.70
CA LEU A 200 15.04 13.52 -8.36
C LEU A 200 16.25 12.57 -8.38
N SER A 201 17.41 13.09 -8.01
CA SER A 201 18.65 12.32 -7.95
C SER A 201 18.54 11.20 -6.90
N ASP A 202 19.31 10.12 -7.08
CA ASP A 202 19.31 9.03 -6.09
C ASP A 202 19.75 9.52 -4.69
N GLU A 203 20.50 10.62 -4.61
CA GLU A 203 20.94 11.26 -3.37
C GLU A 203 19.80 12.00 -2.65
N GLU A 204 18.93 12.69 -3.39
CA GLU A 204 17.74 13.38 -2.83
C GLU A 204 16.70 12.38 -2.30
N LEU A 205 16.59 11.22 -2.95
CA LEU A 205 15.70 10.16 -2.49
C LEU A 205 16.23 9.48 -1.22
N VAL A 206 17.54 9.24 -1.14
CA VAL A 206 18.18 8.68 0.06
C VAL A 206 18.11 9.68 1.21
N ALA A 207 18.20 10.99 0.96
CA ALA A 207 18.03 12.04 1.96
C ALA A 207 16.59 12.04 2.52
N ALA A 208 15.57 12.00 1.66
CA ALA A 208 14.16 11.96 2.05
C ALA A 208 13.81 10.70 2.88
N ILE A 209 14.41 9.53 2.53
CA ILE A 209 14.23 8.29 3.30
C ILE A 209 14.91 8.37 4.67
N ARG A 210 16.05 9.09 4.80
CA ARG A 210 16.73 9.28 6.08
C ARG A 210 15.96 10.22 7.00
N GLU A 211 15.43 11.32 6.49
CA GLU A 211 14.62 12.26 7.27
C GLU A 211 13.36 11.62 7.83
N SER A 212 12.68 10.76 7.06
CA SER A 212 11.46 10.07 7.51
C SER A 212 11.68 8.98 8.58
N ARG A 213 12.94 8.65 8.93
CA ARG A 213 13.26 7.66 9.98
C ARG A 213 13.63 8.31 11.33
N HIS A 214 13.67 9.63 11.42
CA HIS A 214 14.07 10.36 12.62
C HIS A 214 12.97 11.21 13.27
N ASP A 215 11.76 11.18 12.70
CA ASP A 215 10.51 11.70 13.29
C ASP A 215 9.59 10.54 13.67
#